data_0283b60fb927d357edc8b26adc28a052
#
_entry.id   0283b60fb927d357edc8b26adc28a052
#
_cell.length_a   1.000
_cell.length_b   1.000
_cell.length_c   1.000
_cell.angle_alpha   90.00
_cell.angle_beta   90.00
_cell.angle_gamma   90.00
#
_symmetry.space_group_name_H-M   'P 1'
#
loop_
_entity.id
_entity.type
_entity.pdbx_description
1 polymer ?
#
loop_
_entity_poly.entity_id
_entity_poly.type
_entity_poly.pdbx_seq_one_letter_code
_entity_poly.pdbx_strand_id
1 'polypeptide(L)'
;TMMKVSHPIVFGHCVKIYYKDAFEKHGKTFAELGINVNNGMVDLYEKIKTLPESKRDEIIRDLHACQEHRPRLAMVDSAKGITNFHSPNDIIVDASMPAMIRQGGKMWGADGKQYDSKCVMPESTFARIYQEMINFCKWHGNFDPRTMGTVPNVGLMAQQAEEYGSHDKTFEITEDGVANITDLATGEVLLTQNVE
;
A
#
# COMPACT_ATOMS: atom_id res chain seq x y z
N THR A 1 8.17 -7.36 12.20
CA THR A 1 7.98 -6.44 11.06
C THR A 1 6.85 -5.46 11.31
N MET A 2 6.85 -4.35 10.63
CA MET A 2 5.77 -3.38 10.60
C MET A 2 5.14 -3.42 9.21
N MET A 3 3.82 -3.55 9.17
CA MET A 3 3.03 -3.45 7.97
C MET A 3 2.06 -2.29 8.09
N LYS A 4 1.90 -1.53 7.02
CA LYS A 4 1.04 -0.38 6.96
C LYS A 4 -0.06 -0.57 5.93
N VAL A 5 -1.29 -0.29 6.33
CA VAL A 5 -2.48 -0.39 5.48
C VAL A 5 -3.22 0.93 5.49
N SER A 6 -3.35 1.56 4.34
CA SER A 6 -4.06 2.82 4.18
C SER A 6 -4.35 3.14 2.72
N HIS A 7 -5.32 4.00 2.49
CA HIS A 7 -5.56 4.63 1.21
C HIS A 7 -4.45 5.64 0.85
N PRO A 8 -4.32 6.03 -0.43
CA PRO A 8 -3.15 6.76 -0.94
C PRO A 8 -2.73 7.99 -0.17
N ILE A 9 -3.66 8.89 0.19
CA ILE A 9 -3.30 10.16 0.86
C ILE A 9 -2.70 9.89 2.24
N VAL A 10 -3.37 9.08 3.06
CA VAL A 10 -2.89 8.73 4.41
C VAL A 10 -1.63 7.87 4.34
N PHE A 11 -1.55 6.98 3.37
CA PHE A 11 -0.36 6.21 3.07
C PHE A 11 0.82 7.12 2.70
N GLY A 12 0.61 8.11 1.84
CA GLY A 12 1.63 9.08 1.47
C GLY A 12 2.18 9.88 2.66
N HIS A 13 1.32 10.29 3.59
CA HIS A 13 1.77 10.91 4.85
C HIS A 13 2.68 9.98 5.65
N CYS A 14 2.36 8.71 5.73
CA CYS A 14 3.21 7.75 6.46
C CYS A 14 4.54 7.50 5.76
N VAL A 15 4.56 7.45 4.44
CA VAL A 15 5.81 7.37 3.66
C VAL A 15 6.70 8.57 3.96
N LYS A 16 6.15 9.79 3.94
CA LYS A 16 6.91 11.00 4.28
C LYS A 16 7.45 10.99 5.70
N ILE A 17 6.67 10.53 6.68
CA ILE A 17 7.12 10.45 8.07
C ILE A 17 8.20 9.38 8.23
N TYR A 18 8.02 8.23 7.60
CA TYR A 18 8.98 7.12 7.70
C TYR A 18 10.32 7.46 7.03
N TYR A 19 10.32 8.17 5.91
CA TYR A 19 11.53 8.57 5.18
C TYR A 19 11.86 10.05 5.37
N LYS A 20 11.43 10.66 6.49
CA LYS A 20 11.51 12.10 6.75
C LYS A 20 12.87 12.70 6.41
N ASP A 21 13.97 12.09 6.88
CA ASP A 21 15.32 12.66 6.71
C ASP A 21 15.73 12.71 5.24
N ALA A 22 15.38 11.69 4.46
CA ALA A 22 15.63 11.68 3.02
C ALA A 22 14.74 12.71 2.29
N PHE A 23 13.47 12.86 2.70
CA PHE A 23 12.59 13.87 2.10
C PHE A 23 12.98 15.29 2.46
N GLU A 24 13.52 15.54 3.65
CA GLU A 24 14.09 16.85 4.03
C GLU A 24 15.35 17.18 3.21
N LYS A 25 16.24 16.22 3.02
CA LYS A 25 17.49 16.39 2.28
C LYS A 25 17.27 16.58 0.79
N HIS A 26 16.39 15.80 0.19
CA HIS A 26 16.17 15.74 -1.26
C HIS A 26 14.87 16.39 -1.75
N GLY A 27 14.14 17.09 -0.87
CA GLY A 27 12.79 17.59 -1.14
C GLY A 27 12.69 18.44 -2.41
N LYS A 28 13.69 19.29 -2.71
CA LYS A 28 13.74 20.07 -3.95
C LYS A 28 13.79 19.16 -5.19
N THR A 29 14.69 18.20 -5.19
CA THR A 29 14.82 17.21 -6.29
C THR A 29 13.52 16.40 -6.47
N PHE A 30 12.89 16.00 -5.37
CA PHE A 30 11.63 15.25 -5.42
C PHE A 30 10.48 16.09 -5.98
N ALA A 31 10.42 17.37 -5.64
CA ALA A 31 9.45 18.29 -6.21
C ALA A 31 9.67 18.52 -7.71
N GLU A 32 10.93 18.72 -8.14
CA GLU A 32 11.29 18.89 -9.55
C GLU A 32 10.95 17.65 -10.40
N LEU A 33 11.07 16.45 -9.84
CA LEU A 33 10.70 15.21 -10.48
C LEU A 33 9.18 14.92 -10.41
N GLY A 34 8.41 15.73 -9.68
CA GLY A 34 6.97 15.53 -9.50
C GLY A 34 6.65 14.22 -8.77
N ILE A 35 7.49 13.82 -7.78
CA ILE A 35 7.26 12.58 -7.01
C ILE A 35 5.98 12.72 -6.20
N ASN A 36 5.07 11.76 -6.37
CA ASN A 36 3.83 11.67 -5.62
C ASN A 36 3.87 10.45 -4.68
N VAL A 37 4.13 10.70 -3.41
CA VAL A 37 4.18 9.63 -2.39
C VAL A 37 2.84 8.95 -2.13
N ASN A 38 1.73 9.52 -2.58
CA ASN A 38 0.42 8.88 -2.50
C ASN A 38 0.37 7.62 -3.39
N ASN A 39 1.24 7.54 -4.40
CA ASN A 39 1.43 6.33 -5.20
C ASN A 39 2.45 5.35 -4.59
N GLY A 40 3.05 5.69 -3.44
CA GLY A 40 4.05 4.87 -2.76
C GLY A 40 5.47 5.07 -3.26
N MET A 41 6.39 4.24 -2.75
CA MET A 41 7.81 4.33 -3.08
C MET A 41 8.12 3.94 -4.53
N VAL A 42 7.22 3.23 -5.20
CA VAL A 42 7.36 2.90 -6.62
C VAL A 42 7.50 4.16 -7.46
N ASP A 43 6.68 5.17 -7.21
CA ASP A 43 6.73 6.44 -7.95
C ASP A 43 8.09 7.15 -7.78
N LEU A 44 8.63 7.12 -6.57
CA LEU A 44 9.97 7.66 -6.30
C LEU A 44 11.04 6.88 -7.04
N TYR A 45 11.06 5.55 -6.91
CA TYR A 45 12.09 4.71 -7.53
C TYR A 45 12.08 4.80 -9.06
N GLU A 46 10.90 4.91 -9.68
CA GLU A 46 10.80 5.07 -11.13
C GLU A 46 11.32 6.44 -11.59
N LYS A 47 10.94 7.51 -10.91
CA LYS A 47 11.30 8.87 -11.31
C LYS A 47 12.78 9.20 -11.08
N ILE A 48 13.40 8.70 -10.03
CA ILE A 48 14.84 8.92 -9.81
C ILE A 48 15.73 8.22 -10.85
N LYS A 49 15.22 7.28 -11.63
CA LYS A 49 15.97 6.65 -12.74
C LYS A 49 16.41 7.65 -13.79
N THR A 50 15.73 8.79 -13.91
CA THR A 50 16.08 9.86 -14.84
C THR A 50 17.28 10.70 -14.39
N LEU A 51 17.68 10.57 -13.11
CA LEU A 51 18.82 11.30 -12.54
C LEU A 51 20.15 10.64 -12.90
N PRO A 52 21.25 11.41 -12.87
CA PRO A 52 22.61 10.85 -12.94
C PRO A 52 22.82 9.81 -11.85
N GLU A 53 23.57 8.76 -12.17
CA GLU A 53 23.79 7.59 -11.30
C GLU A 53 24.26 7.99 -9.89
N SER A 54 25.24 8.89 -9.79
CA SER A 54 25.75 9.34 -8.50
C SER A 54 24.68 9.97 -7.60
N LYS A 55 23.75 10.73 -8.20
CA LYS A 55 22.68 11.38 -7.47
C LYS A 55 21.60 10.37 -7.06
N ARG A 56 21.26 9.45 -7.94
CA ARG A 56 20.35 8.34 -7.65
C ARG A 56 20.88 7.50 -6.49
N ASP A 57 22.16 7.13 -6.53
CA ASP A 57 22.78 6.29 -5.50
C ASP A 57 22.88 7.03 -4.15
N GLU A 58 23.07 8.33 -4.15
CA GLU A 58 22.98 9.17 -2.94
C GLU A 58 21.59 9.05 -2.31
N ILE A 59 20.53 9.26 -3.11
CA ILE A 59 19.14 9.18 -2.64
C ILE A 59 18.85 7.78 -2.08
N ILE A 60 19.24 6.72 -2.78
CA ILE A 60 19.02 5.34 -2.35
C ILE A 60 19.72 5.06 -1.01
N ARG A 61 20.96 5.51 -0.83
CA ARG A 61 21.68 5.37 0.45
C ARG A 61 20.97 6.08 1.59
N ASP A 62 20.47 7.29 1.37
CA ASP A 62 19.75 8.04 2.41
C ASP A 62 18.40 7.39 2.77
N LEU A 63 17.71 6.81 1.80
CA LEU A 63 16.51 6.01 2.06
C LEU A 63 16.82 4.76 2.89
N HIS A 64 17.92 4.05 2.59
CA HIS A 64 18.34 2.91 3.38
C HIS A 64 18.74 3.32 4.79
N ALA A 65 19.47 4.42 4.96
CA ALA A 65 19.81 4.96 6.27
C ALA A 65 18.57 5.26 7.13
N CYS A 66 17.48 5.75 6.51
CA CYS A 66 16.21 5.89 7.21
C CYS A 66 15.69 4.55 7.77
N GLN A 67 15.84 3.46 7.04
CA GLN A 67 15.35 2.14 7.46
C GLN A 67 16.15 1.53 8.63
N GLU A 68 17.43 1.86 8.76
CA GLU A 68 18.29 1.35 9.82
C GLU A 68 17.85 1.74 11.23
N HIS A 69 17.24 2.94 11.36
CA HIS A 69 16.85 3.51 12.65
C HIS A 69 15.33 3.44 12.91
N ARG A 70 14.58 2.80 12.05
CA ARG A 70 13.11 2.71 12.09
C ARG A 70 12.63 1.26 12.14
N PRO A 71 11.34 1.03 12.47
CA PRO A 71 10.79 -0.33 12.45
C PRO A 71 11.01 -1.01 11.10
N ARG A 72 11.41 -2.28 11.12
CA ARG A 72 11.58 -3.06 9.89
C ARG A 72 10.25 -3.16 9.15
N LEU A 73 10.26 -2.86 7.86
CA LEU A 73 9.09 -2.99 7.01
C LEU A 73 8.79 -4.46 6.68
N ALA A 74 7.53 -4.81 6.63
CA ALA A 74 7.09 -6.06 6.04
C ALA A 74 7.40 -6.06 4.53
N MET A 75 7.82 -7.20 4.00
CA MET A 75 8.14 -7.36 2.58
C MET A 75 6.94 -7.90 1.83
N VAL A 76 6.70 -7.35 0.65
CA VAL A 76 5.77 -7.90 -0.36
C VAL A 76 6.50 -8.92 -1.21
N ASP A 77 7.70 -8.59 -1.67
CA ASP A 77 8.61 -9.49 -2.37
C ASP A 77 10.04 -9.30 -1.83
N SER A 78 10.46 -10.18 -0.93
CA SER A 78 11.77 -10.09 -0.31
C SER A 78 12.93 -10.34 -1.28
N ALA A 79 12.71 -11.16 -2.31
CA ALA A 79 13.74 -11.43 -3.33
C ALA A 79 14.05 -10.20 -4.18
N LYS A 80 13.06 -9.35 -4.41
CA LYS A 80 13.19 -8.10 -5.17
C LYS A 80 13.36 -6.86 -4.30
N GLY A 81 13.36 -7.01 -2.97
CA GLY A 81 13.46 -5.88 -2.05
C GLY A 81 12.20 -5.00 -1.99
N ILE A 82 11.05 -5.51 -2.45
CA ILE A 82 9.79 -4.76 -2.47
C ILE A 82 9.15 -4.81 -1.07
N THR A 83 9.03 -3.64 -0.47
CA THR A 83 8.44 -3.49 0.87
C THR A 83 6.95 -3.17 0.80
N ASN A 84 6.26 -3.23 1.94
CA ASN A 84 4.88 -2.79 2.09
C ASN A 84 4.67 -1.29 1.78
N PHE A 85 5.73 -0.49 1.70
CA PHE A 85 5.67 0.91 1.26
C PHE A 85 5.79 1.10 -0.26
N HIS A 86 5.90 0.02 -1.01
CA HIS A 86 6.00 0.12 -2.48
C HIS A 86 4.81 0.85 -3.08
N SER A 87 3.61 0.50 -2.64
CA SER A 87 2.36 1.15 -3.03
C SER A 87 1.33 1.12 -1.91
N PRO A 88 0.28 1.97 -1.94
CA PRO A 88 -0.87 1.86 -1.06
C PRO A 88 -1.58 0.51 -1.26
N ASN A 89 -2.32 0.06 -0.25
CA ASN A 89 -3.01 -1.22 -0.29
C ASN A 89 -4.49 -1.05 -0.64
N ASP A 90 -5.00 -1.95 -1.47
CA ASP A 90 -6.44 -2.13 -1.67
C ASP A 90 -7.01 -3.23 -0.78
N ILE A 91 -8.35 -3.28 -0.67
CA ILE A 91 -9.07 -4.30 0.09
C ILE A 91 -9.36 -5.48 -0.83
N ILE A 92 -8.39 -6.37 -1.00
CA ILE A 92 -8.56 -7.62 -1.74
C ILE A 92 -8.01 -8.81 -0.96
N VAL A 93 -8.47 -10.01 -1.31
CA VAL A 93 -8.34 -11.22 -0.49
C VAL A 93 -6.89 -11.64 -0.23
N ASP A 94 -5.99 -11.34 -1.12
CA ASP A 94 -4.56 -11.66 -1.06
C ASP A 94 -3.66 -10.40 -0.86
N ALA A 95 -4.27 -9.27 -0.56
CA ALA A 95 -3.56 -8.07 -0.14
C ALA A 95 -2.83 -8.24 1.19
N SER A 96 -1.96 -7.30 1.54
CA SER A 96 -1.06 -7.40 2.68
C SER A 96 -1.75 -7.75 4.00
N MET A 97 -2.84 -7.07 4.36
CA MET A 97 -3.55 -7.33 5.63
C MET A 97 -4.30 -8.67 5.62
N PRO A 98 -5.10 -9.03 4.60
CA PRO A 98 -5.67 -10.36 4.47
C PRO A 98 -4.63 -11.48 4.46
N ALA A 99 -3.52 -11.29 3.77
CA ALA A 99 -2.42 -12.27 3.76
C ALA A 99 -1.83 -12.46 5.17
N MET A 100 -1.61 -11.36 5.91
CA MET A 100 -1.12 -11.40 7.28
C MET A 100 -2.11 -12.14 8.21
N ILE A 101 -3.41 -11.88 8.11
CA ILE A 101 -4.43 -12.57 8.90
C ILE A 101 -4.43 -14.08 8.60
N ARG A 102 -4.39 -14.46 7.31
CA ARG A 102 -4.30 -15.88 6.90
C ARG A 102 -3.07 -16.58 7.44
N GLN A 103 -1.97 -15.87 7.61
CA GLN A 103 -0.69 -16.40 8.10
C GLN A 103 -0.56 -16.30 9.62
N GLY A 104 -1.66 -16.06 10.34
CA GLY A 104 -1.66 -16.01 11.80
C GLY A 104 -0.92 -14.82 12.38
N GLY A 105 -0.95 -13.66 11.71
CA GLY A 105 -0.31 -12.43 12.18
C GLY A 105 1.16 -12.28 11.79
N LYS A 106 1.61 -13.03 10.78
CA LYS A 106 3.01 -12.99 10.33
C LYS A 106 3.14 -12.43 8.93
N MET A 107 4.26 -11.76 8.70
CA MET A 107 4.67 -11.27 7.37
C MET A 107 6.16 -11.51 7.13
N TRP A 108 6.54 -11.44 5.89
CA TRP A 108 7.90 -11.68 5.43
C TRP A 108 8.85 -10.54 5.85
N GLY A 109 10.04 -10.91 6.33
CA GLY A 109 11.16 -10.00 6.50
C GLY A 109 12.07 -9.98 5.27
N ALA A 110 13.06 -9.10 5.27
CA ALA A 110 14.01 -8.93 4.17
C ALA A 110 14.85 -10.20 3.89
N ASP A 111 15.02 -11.07 4.89
CA ASP A 111 15.70 -12.36 4.78
C ASP A 111 14.80 -13.50 4.25
N GLY A 112 13.59 -13.20 3.83
CA GLY A 112 12.63 -14.17 3.33
C GLY A 112 11.99 -15.07 4.39
N LYS A 113 12.17 -14.75 5.69
CA LYS A 113 11.52 -15.48 6.79
C LYS A 113 10.31 -14.74 7.31
N GLN A 114 9.41 -15.49 7.93
CA GLN A 114 8.20 -14.93 8.53
C GLN A 114 8.45 -14.45 9.96
N TYR A 115 7.96 -13.27 10.28
CA TYR A 115 8.04 -12.64 11.60
C TYR A 115 6.66 -12.13 12.03
N ASP A 116 6.44 -12.10 13.32
CA ASP A 116 5.27 -11.44 13.88
C ASP A 116 5.20 -10.00 13.39
N SER A 117 4.02 -9.57 13.01
CA SER A 117 3.81 -8.28 12.37
C SER A 117 2.88 -7.40 13.16
N LYS A 118 3.28 -6.14 13.31
CA LYS A 118 2.42 -5.07 13.80
C LYS A 118 1.83 -4.33 12.61
N CYS A 119 0.50 -4.39 12.48
CA CYS A 119 -0.23 -3.64 11.47
C CYS A 119 -0.58 -2.25 11.98
N VAL A 120 -0.26 -1.26 11.20
CA VAL A 120 -0.62 0.13 11.45
C VAL A 120 -1.70 0.54 10.46
N MET A 121 -2.90 0.80 10.97
CA MET A 121 -4.04 1.30 10.20
C MET A 121 -4.36 2.70 10.72
N PRO A 122 -3.91 3.75 10.04
CA PRO A 122 -4.08 5.12 10.54
C PRO A 122 -5.46 5.70 10.25
N GLU A 123 -6.26 5.01 9.46
CA GLU A 123 -7.63 5.38 9.13
C GLU A 123 -8.62 4.25 9.47
N SER A 124 -9.88 4.60 9.66
CA SER A 124 -10.92 3.64 10.09
C SER A 124 -11.63 2.94 8.93
N THR A 125 -11.36 3.30 7.69
CA THR A 125 -12.05 2.81 6.49
C THR A 125 -12.04 1.29 6.38
N PHE A 126 -10.92 0.64 6.73
CA PHE A 126 -10.77 -0.81 6.69
C PHE A 126 -11.23 -1.54 7.96
N ALA A 127 -11.53 -0.81 9.05
CA ALA A 127 -11.68 -1.41 10.38
C ALA A 127 -12.76 -2.48 10.44
N ARG A 128 -13.93 -2.25 9.83
CA ARG A 128 -15.04 -3.23 9.83
C ARG A 128 -14.71 -4.46 9.03
N ILE A 129 -14.14 -4.32 7.85
CA ILE A 129 -13.79 -5.46 6.98
C ILE A 129 -12.80 -6.36 7.69
N TYR A 130 -11.73 -5.80 8.22
CA TYR A 130 -10.72 -6.58 8.93
C TYR A 130 -11.23 -7.17 10.24
N GLN A 131 -12.14 -6.48 10.94
CA GLN A 131 -12.77 -7.04 12.13
C GLN A 131 -13.60 -8.28 11.77
N GLU A 132 -14.37 -8.25 10.69
CA GLU A 132 -15.15 -9.40 10.24
C GLU A 132 -14.24 -10.54 9.76
N MET A 133 -13.14 -10.25 9.08
CA MET A 133 -12.15 -11.28 8.72
C MET A 133 -11.54 -11.94 9.96
N ILE A 134 -11.21 -11.16 10.99
CA ILE A 134 -10.70 -11.70 12.26
C ILE A 134 -11.75 -12.54 12.97
N ASN A 135 -13.00 -12.09 13.02
CA ASN A 135 -14.12 -12.84 13.60
C ASN A 135 -14.33 -14.15 12.86
N PHE A 136 -14.33 -14.12 11.54
CA PHE A 136 -14.44 -15.33 10.71
C PHE A 136 -13.32 -16.33 11.05
N CYS A 137 -12.07 -15.88 11.11
CA CYS A 137 -10.95 -16.76 11.46
C CYS A 137 -11.05 -17.32 12.87
N LYS A 138 -11.61 -16.58 13.84
CA LYS A 138 -11.86 -17.10 15.20
C LYS A 138 -12.90 -18.21 15.24
N TRP A 139 -13.92 -18.14 14.40
CA TRP A 139 -15.03 -19.10 14.38
C TRP A 139 -14.78 -20.31 13.49
N HIS A 140 -14.07 -20.10 12.37
CA HIS A 140 -13.93 -21.10 11.31
C HIS A 140 -12.48 -21.54 11.07
N GLY A 141 -11.52 -20.93 11.74
CA GLY A 141 -10.09 -21.11 11.46
C GLY A 141 -9.61 -20.25 10.31
N ASN A 142 -8.36 -20.45 9.90
CA ASN A 142 -7.75 -19.67 8.82
C ASN A 142 -8.48 -19.87 7.49
N PHE A 143 -8.47 -18.85 6.64
CA PHE A 143 -8.97 -18.99 5.26
C PHE A 143 -8.19 -20.09 4.53
N ASP A 144 -8.93 -20.98 3.89
CA ASP A 144 -8.36 -22.00 3.01
C ASP A 144 -8.71 -21.66 1.55
N PRO A 145 -7.72 -21.25 0.73
CA PRO A 145 -7.95 -20.90 -0.67
C PRO A 145 -8.58 -22.02 -1.51
N ARG A 146 -8.47 -23.27 -1.05
CA ARG A 146 -9.05 -24.43 -1.76
C ARG A 146 -10.55 -24.59 -1.55
N THR A 147 -11.08 -24.03 -0.48
CA THR A 147 -12.49 -24.19 -0.07
C THR A 147 -13.27 -22.88 -0.07
N MET A 148 -12.60 -21.75 -0.08
CA MET A 148 -13.25 -20.45 -0.15
C MET A 148 -13.60 -20.09 -1.60
N GLY A 149 -14.75 -19.42 -1.79
CA GLY A 149 -15.10 -18.89 -3.10
C GLY A 149 -14.11 -17.85 -3.61
N THR A 150 -13.92 -17.80 -4.91
CA THR A 150 -13.09 -16.79 -5.56
C THR A 150 -13.92 -15.97 -6.53
N VAL A 151 -13.60 -14.66 -6.62
CA VAL A 151 -14.06 -13.81 -7.71
C VAL A 151 -12.98 -13.84 -8.78
N PRO A 152 -13.23 -14.41 -9.97
CA PRO A 152 -12.16 -14.67 -10.94
C PRO A 152 -11.30 -13.48 -11.31
N ASN A 153 -11.90 -12.29 -11.38
CA ASN A 153 -11.17 -11.07 -11.76
C ASN A 153 -10.39 -10.44 -10.60
N VAL A 154 -10.73 -10.75 -9.36
CA VAL A 154 -10.08 -10.17 -8.17
C VAL A 154 -8.71 -10.80 -7.95
N GLY A 155 -8.57 -12.13 -8.12
CA GLY A 155 -7.28 -12.81 -7.98
C GLY A 155 -6.24 -12.33 -8.99
N LEU A 156 -6.64 -12.07 -10.23
CA LEU A 156 -5.75 -11.53 -11.26
C LEU A 156 -5.34 -10.09 -10.98
N MET A 157 -6.23 -9.28 -10.46
CA MET A 157 -5.91 -7.92 -10.05
C MET A 157 -4.95 -7.91 -8.87
N ALA A 158 -5.14 -8.79 -7.91
CA ALA A 158 -4.31 -8.88 -6.73
C ALA A 158 -2.85 -9.20 -7.06
N GLN A 159 -2.60 -10.15 -7.93
CA GLN A 159 -1.24 -10.56 -8.30
C GLN A 159 -0.41 -9.43 -8.94
N GLN A 160 -1.03 -8.51 -9.62
CA GLN A 160 -0.34 -7.43 -10.32
C GLN A 160 -0.50 -6.07 -9.64
N ALA A 161 -1.65 -5.80 -9.07
CA ALA A 161 -1.96 -4.53 -8.47
C ALA A 161 -1.38 -4.39 -7.06
N GLU A 162 -1.55 -5.42 -6.24
CA GLU A 162 -1.20 -5.36 -4.82
C GLU A 162 0.27 -5.57 -4.56
N GLU A 163 0.87 -6.58 -5.18
CA GLU A 163 2.27 -6.91 -4.94
C GLU A 163 3.22 -5.87 -5.51
N TYR A 164 2.83 -5.25 -6.62
CA TYR A 164 3.68 -4.32 -7.37
C TYR A 164 3.08 -2.91 -7.53
N GLY A 165 1.91 -2.68 -6.95
CA GLY A 165 1.36 -1.35 -6.81
C GLY A 165 0.69 -0.76 -8.04
N SER A 166 -0.16 -1.50 -8.67
CA SER A 166 -0.96 -0.98 -9.75
C SER A 166 -2.23 -0.28 -9.22
N HIS A 167 -2.04 0.92 -8.65
CA HIS A 167 -3.12 1.82 -8.24
C HIS A 167 -3.38 2.91 -9.28
N ASP A 168 -3.28 2.56 -10.54
CA ASP A 168 -3.50 3.46 -11.67
C ASP A 168 -4.93 4.01 -11.76
N LYS A 169 -5.87 3.38 -11.06
CA LYS A 169 -7.26 3.82 -10.96
C LYS A 169 -7.59 4.57 -9.67
N THR A 170 -6.62 4.81 -8.83
CA THR A 170 -6.80 5.63 -7.64
C THR A 170 -6.70 7.10 -8.03
N PHE A 171 -7.68 7.89 -7.62
CA PHE A 171 -7.71 9.33 -7.82
C PHE A 171 -7.99 10.05 -6.50
N GLU A 172 -7.45 11.23 -6.39
CA GLU A 172 -7.64 12.13 -5.27
C GLU A 172 -8.70 13.16 -5.61
N ILE A 173 -9.67 13.35 -4.71
CA ILE A 173 -10.63 14.45 -4.82
C ILE A 173 -9.98 15.67 -4.16
N THR A 174 -9.78 16.73 -4.92
CA THR A 174 -8.98 17.90 -4.51
C THR A 174 -9.80 19.13 -4.17
N GLU A 175 -11.11 19.11 -4.38
CA GLU A 175 -12.04 20.23 -4.14
C GLU A 175 -13.39 19.69 -3.67
N ASP A 176 -14.13 20.55 -2.96
CA ASP A 176 -15.49 20.26 -2.54
C ASP A 176 -16.40 20.05 -3.74
N GLY A 177 -17.32 19.11 -3.63
CA GLY A 177 -18.20 18.84 -4.76
C GLY A 177 -19.16 17.68 -4.52
N VAL A 178 -19.61 17.08 -5.60
CA VAL A 178 -20.51 15.93 -5.58
C VAL A 178 -19.92 14.79 -6.39
N ALA A 179 -19.72 13.65 -5.75
CA ALA A 179 -19.34 12.41 -6.42
C ALA A 179 -20.60 11.60 -6.78
N ASN A 180 -20.77 11.27 -8.05
CA ASN A 180 -21.86 10.43 -8.53
C ASN A 180 -21.34 9.08 -9.01
N ILE A 181 -21.99 7.99 -8.60
CA ILE A 181 -21.80 6.67 -9.18
C ILE A 181 -22.93 6.48 -10.19
N THR A 182 -22.57 6.34 -11.46
CA THR A 182 -23.50 6.27 -12.57
C THR A 182 -23.38 4.93 -13.30
N ASP A 183 -24.48 4.29 -13.59
CA ASP A 183 -24.52 3.13 -14.48
C ASP A 183 -24.15 3.57 -15.89
N LEU A 184 -23.11 2.99 -16.45
CA LEU A 184 -22.61 3.38 -17.78
C LEU A 184 -23.51 2.95 -18.93
N ALA A 185 -24.35 1.94 -18.74
CA ALA A 185 -25.24 1.44 -19.78
C ALA A 185 -26.52 2.26 -19.87
N THR A 186 -27.05 2.69 -18.73
CA THR A 186 -28.34 3.40 -18.64
C THR A 186 -28.20 4.91 -18.46
N GLY A 187 -27.05 5.38 -17.96
CA GLY A 187 -26.83 6.75 -17.54
C GLY A 187 -27.50 7.12 -16.21
N GLU A 188 -28.08 6.14 -15.51
CA GLU A 188 -28.76 6.36 -14.23
C GLU A 188 -27.73 6.62 -13.12
N VAL A 189 -27.98 7.65 -12.28
CA VAL A 189 -27.16 7.91 -11.08
C VAL A 189 -27.65 7.00 -9.96
N LEU A 190 -26.82 6.03 -9.59
CA LEU A 190 -27.12 5.02 -8.57
C LEU A 190 -26.86 5.54 -7.15
N LEU A 191 -25.86 6.41 -7.00
CA LEU A 191 -25.49 6.99 -5.70
C LEU A 191 -24.91 8.38 -5.92
N THR A 192 -25.26 9.28 -5.01
CA THR A 192 -24.71 10.63 -4.93
C THR A 192 -24.11 10.84 -3.55
N GLN A 193 -22.86 11.31 -3.48
CA GLN A 193 -22.17 11.62 -2.24
C GLN A 193 -21.59 13.03 -2.29
N ASN A 194 -21.92 13.84 -1.29
CA ASN A 194 -21.25 15.12 -1.10
C ASN A 194 -19.83 14.90 -0.58
N VAL A 195 -18.91 15.70 -1.07
CA VAL A 195 -17.48 15.69 -0.70
C VAL A 195 -17.14 17.08 -0.20
N GLU A 196 -16.65 17.16 1.05
CA GLU A 196 -16.21 18.38 1.75
C GLU A 196 -14.78 18.24 2.22
#